data_4be9ff98c20659b1173446b166eedf6e
#
_entry.id   4be9ff98c20659b1173446b166eedf6e
#
_cell.length_a   1.000
_cell.length_b   1.000
_cell.length_c   1.000
_cell.angle_alpha   90.00
_cell.angle_beta   90.00
_cell.angle_gamma   90.00
#
_symmetry.space_group_name_H-M   'P 1'
#
loop_
_entity.id
_entity.type
_entity.pdbx_description
1 polymer ?
#
loop_
_entity_poly.entity_id
_entity_poly.type
_entity_poly.pdbx_seq_one_letter_code
_entity_poly.pdbx_strand_id
1 'polypeptide(L)'
;MTNIESVLHESRKFAPPAAFTAAARIQPADFAALRAEADRDNVAYWGRLASEELRWHVPFSRILDDSKAPNYRWFTDGEINASFN
;
A
#
# COMPACT_ATOMS: atom_id res chain seq x y z
N MET A 1 23.34 -30.45 20.47
CA MET A 1 24.04 -29.60 19.51
C MET A 1 23.07 -28.89 18.61
N THR A 2 23.17 -27.61 18.50
CA THR A 2 22.30 -26.84 17.63
C THR A 2 22.77 -26.99 16.18
N ASN A 3 21.90 -27.47 15.34
CA ASN A 3 22.17 -27.62 13.91
C ASN A 3 22.20 -26.22 13.26
N ILE A 4 23.06 -26.04 12.26
CA ILE A 4 23.12 -24.79 11.51
C ILE A 4 21.77 -24.45 10.84
N GLU A 5 21.01 -25.46 10.47
CA GLU A 5 19.67 -25.28 9.91
C GLU A 5 18.71 -24.61 10.88
N SER A 6 18.84 -24.87 12.19
CA SER A 6 17.98 -24.25 13.19
C SER A 6 18.22 -22.75 13.30
N VAL A 7 19.39 -22.27 12.90
CA VAL A 7 19.70 -20.84 12.86
C VAL A 7 19.05 -20.17 11.65
N LEU A 8 18.83 -20.92 10.57
CA LEU A 8 18.23 -20.42 9.34
C LEU A 8 16.70 -20.40 9.38
N HIS A 9 16.10 -21.13 10.32
CA HIS A 9 14.66 -21.23 10.46
C HIS A 9 14.19 -20.37 11.64
N GLU A 10 14.08 -19.08 11.42
CA GLU A 10 13.62 -18.14 12.45
C GLU A 10 12.09 -18.05 12.44
N SER A 11 11.45 -18.45 13.53
CA SER A 11 9.99 -18.45 13.66
C SER A 11 9.48 -17.49 14.74
N ARG A 12 10.40 -16.85 15.47
CA ARG A 12 10.00 -15.92 16.54
C ARG A 12 9.34 -14.68 15.96
N LYS A 13 8.34 -14.18 16.65
CA LYS A 13 7.66 -12.94 16.32
C LYS A 13 7.80 -11.96 17.47
N PHE A 14 8.06 -10.72 17.16
CA PHE A 14 8.26 -9.68 18.15
C PHE A 14 7.16 -8.65 17.98
N ALA A 15 6.26 -8.60 18.97
CA ALA A 15 5.19 -7.61 18.97
C ALA A 15 5.77 -6.20 19.17
N PRO A 16 5.20 -5.16 18.56
CA PRO A 16 5.63 -3.80 18.83
C PRO A 16 5.30 -3.40 20.27
N PRO A 17 6.07 -2.47 20.87
CA PRO A 17 5.73 -1.94 22.19
C PRO A 17 4.31 -1.36 22.20
N ALA A 18 3.59 -1.57 23.32
CA ALA A 18 2.20 -1.13 23.43
C ALA A 18 2.03 0.38 23.23
N ALA A 19 2.97 1.17 23.76
CA ALA A 19 2.92 2.63 23.59
C ALA A 19 3.08 3.06 22.12
N PHE A 20 3.94 2.36 21.39
CA PHE A 20 4.13 2.63 19.95
C PHE A 20 2.86 2.32 19.18
N THR A 21 2.24 1.17 19.46
CA THR A 21 0.99 0.76 18.81
C THR A 21 -0.13 1.75 19.11
N ALA A 22 -0.25 2.18 20.35
CA ALA A 22 -1.30 3.12 20.76
C ALA A 22 -1.16 4.48 20.06
N ALA A 23 0.07 4.91 19.78
CA ALA A 23 0.34 6.18 19.12
C ALA A 23 0.26 6.09 17.60
N ALA A 24 0.18 4.90 17.03
CA ALA A 24 0.15 4.71 15.58
C ALA A 24 -1.13 5.28 14.97
N ARG A 25 -0.99 5.94 13.83
CA ARG A 25 -2.13 6.52 13.12
C ARG A 25 -3.05 5.45 12.54
N ILE A 26 -2.47 4.33 12.12
CA ILE A 26 -3.23 3.19 11.59
C ILE A 26 -3.24 2.09 12.65
N GLN A 27 -4.42 1.74 13.12
CA GLN A 27 -4.62 0.66 14.09
C GLN A 27 -4.93 -0.66 13.37
N PRO A 28 -4.85 -1.82 14.04
CA PRO A 28 -5.14 -3.10 13.40
C PRO A 28 -6.50 -3.18 12.69
N ALA A 29 -7.54 -2.57 13.28
CA ALA A 29 -8.86 -2.54 12.65
C ALA A 29 -8.87 -1.68 11.39
N ASP A 30 -8.14 -0.56 11.38
CA ASP A 30 -8.01 0.29 10.20
C ASP A 30 -7.28 -0.45 9.07
N PHE A 31 -6.23 -1.16 9.41
CA PHE A 31 -5.49 -1.96 8.43
C PHE A 31 -6.38 -3.04 7.82
N ALA A 32 -7.15 -3.74 8.64
CA ALA A 32 -8.08 -4.77 8.16
C ALA A 32 -9.13 -4.19 7.22
N ALA A 33 -9.65 -3.01 7.53
CA ALA A 33 -10.63 -2.33 6.68
C ALA A 33 -10.03 -1.90 5.33
N LEU A 34 -8.81 -1.34 5.35
CA LEU A 34 -8.10 -0.95 4.13
C LEU A 34 -7.79 -2.17 3.26
N ARG A 35 -7.38 -3.27 3.88
CA ARG A 35 -7.11 -4.51 3.15
C ARG A 35 -8.37 -5.06 2.50
N ALA A 36 -9.50 -5.04 3.21
CA ALA A 36 -10.78 -5.50 2.68
C ALA A 36 -11.24 -4.62 1.50
N GLU A 37 -11.03 -3.32 1.59
CA GLU A 37 -11.33 -2.39 0.49
C GLU A 37 -10.49 -2.73 -0.74
N ALA A 38 -9.19 -2.94 -0.57
CA ALA A 38 -8.28 -3.28 -1.66
C ALA A 38 -8.63 -4.63 -2.29
N ASP A 39 -9.01 -5.61 -1.48
CA ASP A 39 -9.40 -6.93 -1.97
C ASP A 39 -10.72 -6.90 -2.74
N ARG A 40 -11.63 -6.00 -2.36
CA ARG A 40 -12.92 -5.86 -3.03
C ARG A 40 -12.79 -5.21 -4.41
N ASP A 41 -11.98 -4.16 -4.54
CA ASP A 41 -11.76 -3.47 -5.81
C ASP A 41 -10.39 -2.78 -5.75
N ASN A 42 -9.37 -3.47 -6.23
CA ASN A 42 -7.99 -2.99 -6.16
C ASN A 42 -7.78 -1.70 -6.96
N VAL A 43 -8.36 -1.60 -8.14
CA VAL A 43 -8.22 -0.43 -9.00
C VAL A 43 -8.85 0.80 -8.35
N ALA A 44 -10.07 0.66 -7.86
CA ALA A 44 -10.76 1.76 -7.18
C ALA A 44 -10.02 2.18 -5.90
N TYR A 45 -9.46 1.22 -5.15
CA TYR A 45 -8.68 1.49 -3.95
C TYR A 45 -7.48 2.40 -4.25
N TRP A 46 -6.69 2.06 -5.25
CA TRP A 46 -5.52 2.87 -5.63
C TRP A 46 -5.91 4.23 -6.20
N GLY A 47 -7.02 4.28 -6.94
CA GLY A 47 -7.56 5.55 -7.43
C GLY A 47 -7.96 6.49 -6.30
N ARG A 48 -8.62 5.96 -5.28
CA ARG A 48 -8.99 6.73 -4.09
C ARG A 48 -7.77 7.25 -3.35
N LEU A 49 -6.80 6.38 -3.06
CA LEU A 49 -5.57 6.79 -2.37
C LEU A 49 -4.82 7.85 -3.15
N ALA A 50 -4.66 7.67 -4.45
CA ALA A 50 -3.96 8.63 -5.29
C ALA A 50 -4.65 10.01 -5.27
N SER A 51 -5.99 10.03 -5.27
CA SER A 51 -6.75 11.28 -5.21
C SER A 51 -6.65 11.98 -3.87
N GLU A 52 -6.64 11.20 -2.77
CA GLU A 52 -6.63 11.76 -1.41
C GLU A 52 -5.24 12.13 -0.93
N GLU A 53 -4.22 11.35 -1.28
CA GLU A 53 -2.88 11.47 -0.69
C GLU A 53 -1.92 12.28 -1.54
N LEU A 54 -2.17 12.42 -2.83
CA LEU A 54 -1.30 13.15 -3.75
C LEU A 54 -1.95 14.42 -4.25
N ARG A 55 -1.12 15.43 -4.51
CA ARG A 55 -1.56 16.67 -5.14
C ARG A 55 -1.26 16.61 -6.63
N TRP A 56 -2.29 16.69 -7.44
CA TRP A 56 -2.21 16.56 -8.88
C TRP A 56 -2.23 17.94 -9.55
N HIS A 57 -1.29 18.16 -10.46
CA HIS A 57 -1.33 19.33 -11.33
C HIS A 57 -2.43 19.16 -12.38
N VAL A 58 -2.46 17.97 -13.00
CA VAL A 58 -3.55 17.55 -13.87
C VAL A 58 -4.12 16.26 -13.27
N PRO A 59 -5.35 16.28 -12.74
CA PRO A 59 -5.95 15.06 -12.21
C PRO A 59 -6.06 13.96 -13.27
N PHE A 60 -5.84 12.72 -12.86
CA PHE A 60 -6.03 11.58 -13.74
C PHE A 60 -7.52 11.31 -13.96
N SER A 61 -7.87 10.80 -15.13
CA SER A 61 -9.23 10.33 -15.43
C SER A 61 -9.25 8.80 -15.54
N ARG A 62 -8.11 8.19 -15.80
CA ARG A 62 -7.98 6.74 -15.94
C ARG A 62 -7.00 6.20 -14.91
N ILE A 63 -7.48 5.27 -14.07
CA ILE A 63 -6.67 4.73 -12.98
C ILE A 63 -5.67 3.71 -13.50
N LEU A 64 -6.13 2.71 -14.25
CA LEU A 64 -5.30 1.62 -14.75
C LEU A 64 -5.57 1.38 -16.23
N ASP A 65 -4.50 1.30 -17.01
CA ASP A 65 -4.53 0.83 -18.39
C ASP A 65 -3.86 -0.55 -18.46
N ASP A 66 -4.66 -1.59 -18.56
CA ASP A 66 -4.23 -2.97 -18.68
C ASP A 66 -4.36 -3.52 -20.11
N SER A 67 -4.60 -2.65 -21.09
CA SER A 67 -4.81 -3.05 -22.49
C SER A 67 -3.61 -3.75 -23.11
N LYS A 68 -2.41 -3.54 -22.56
CA LYS A 68 -1.17 -4.16 -23.01
C LYS A 68 -0.54 -5.06 -21.95
N ALA A 69 -1.38 -5.79 -21.20
CA ALA A 69 -0.89 -6.68 -20.17
C ALA A 69 0.16 -7.68 -20.75
N PRO A 70 1.24 -8.01 -20.03
CA PRO A 70 1.49 -7.67 -18.62
C PRO A 70 2.13 -6.28 -18.39
N ASN A 71 2.19 -5.44 -19.40
CA ASN A 71 2.75 -4.10 -19.28
C ASN A 71 1.64 -3.14 -18.84
N TYR A 72 1.49 -3.00 -17.53
CA TYR A 72 0.46 -2.17 -16.92
C TYR A 72 0.92 -0.72 -16.81
N ARG A 73 -0.01 0.22 -16.98
CA ARG A 73 0.23 1.65 -16.82
C ARG A 73 -0.82 2.23 -15.88
N TRP A 74 -0.35 2.96 -14.86
CA TRP A 74 -1.21 3.58 -13.87
C TRP A 74 -1.25 5.09 -14.06
N PHE A 75 -2.44 5.69 -13.89
CA PHE A 75 -2.66 7.13 -13.88
C PHE A 75 -2.04 7.85 -15.10
N THR A 76 -2.22 7.28 -16.28
CA THR A 76 -1.47 7.66 -17.49
C THR A 76 -1.69 9.10 -17.96
N ASP A 77 -2.86 9.67 -17.67
CA ASP A 77 -3.23 11.02 -18.08
C ASP A 77 -3.10 12.05 -16.96
N GLY A 78 -2.61 11.64 -15.78
CA GLY A 78 -2.36 12.55 -14.68
C GLY A 78 -0.95 13.12 -14.72
N GLU A 79 -0.79 14.31 -14.14
CA GLU A 79 0.50 14.97 -14.00
C GLU A 79 0.69 15.44 -12.58
N ILE A 80 1.83 15.10 -11.98
CA ILE A 80 2.18 15.55 -10.63
C ILE A 80 3.60 16.10 -10.63
N ASN A 81 3.90 16.90 -9.63
CA ASN A 81 5.26 17.34 -9.34
C ASN A 81 5.76 16.57 -8.11
N ALA A 82 6.70 15.67 -8.33
CA ALA A 82 7.25 14.83 -7.26
C ALA A 82 7.91 15.65 -6.15
N SER A 83 8.53 16.77 -6.51
CA SER A 83 9.17 17.66 -5.51
C SER A 83 8.15 18.36 -4.64
N PHE A 84 6.94 18.60 -5.14
CA PHE A 84 5.87 19.24 -4.38
C PHE A 84 5.21 18.25 -3.42
N ASN A 85 5.09 17.01 -3.83
CA ASN A 85 4.48 15.96 -3.03
C ASN A 85 5.48 15.37 -2.03
#